data_c8b528f4aab0875ed78c62fbf7b349a9
#
_entry.id   c8b528f4aab0875ed78c62fbf7b349a9
#
_cell.length_a   1.000
_cell.length_b   1.000
_cell.length_c   1.000
_cell.angle_alpha   90.00
_cell.angle_beta   90.00
_cell.angle_gamma   90.00
#
_symmetry.space_group_name_H-M   'P 1'
#
loop_
_entity.id
_entity.type
_entity.pdbx_description
1 polymer ?
#
loop_
_entity_poly.entity_id
_entity_poly.type
_entity_poly.pdbx_seq_one_letter_code
_entity_poly.pdbx_strand_id
1 'polypeptide(L)'
;MKKLLVLFASLTMFACSKDLGGEVTPINVPSSTTLTGNITATTTLTSDKEWVLKGYVYVTDGAKLIIQPGTIIKSDISEKGALCIERGAQIVAEGTAAKPIIFTSGRPAGERTPGDWGGIVILGRAKTNRTSEPTIEGGIGRAFGGTNDLDNSGILKYVRIEYAGIAAMPNSEINALTLGGVGSGTTIENVQTIYANDDAFEFFGGTVNAKNLYAYGTADDDYDFDFGYRGKVSNSVSKRDPQFVDNGDAGNGVECDNDGTGSTAEPFTHPILDG
;
A
#
# COMPACT_ATOMS: atom_id res chain seq x y z
N MET A 1 -63.84 2.85 58.79
CA MET A 1 -63.30 2.96 57.43
C MET A 1 -61.95 3.74 57.47
N LYS A 2 -60.83 3.02 57.49
CA LYS A 2 -59.47 3.63 57.53
C LYS A 2 -58.96 3.74 56.11
N LYS A 3 -58.73 4.92 55.63
CA LYS A 3 -58.08 5.18 54.31
C LYS A 3 -56.59 5.01 54.45
N LEU A 4 -56.00 4.07 53.66
CA LEU A 4 -54.58 3.84 53.56
C LEU A 4 -54.07 4.78 52.51
N LEU A 5 -53.13 5.69 52.87
CA LEU A 5 -52.46 6.60 51.98
C LEU A 5 -51.18 5.92 51.53
N VAL A 6 -51.05 5.56 50.24
CA VAL A 6 -49.87 5.01 49.67
C VAL A 6 -49.02 6.17 49.09
N LEU A 7 -47.86 6.37 49.70
CA LEU A 7 -46.92 7.40 49.26
C LEU A 7 -45.98 6.78 48.16
N PHE A 8 -46.10 7.21 46.91
CA PHE A 8 -45.16 6.87 45.85
C PHE A 8 -43.94 7.75 45.96
N ALA A 9 -42.81 7.18 46.37
CA ALA A 9 -41.50 7.82 46.27
C ALA A 9 -40.95 7.59 44.87
N SER A 10 -40.91 8.62 44.04
CA SER A 10 -40.23 8.61 42.74
C SER A 10 -38.73 8.77 42.94
N LEU A 11 -37.99 7.69 42.68
CA LEU A 11 -36.52 7.68 42.68
C LEU A 11 -36.05 8.21 41.32
N THR A 12 -35.65 9.48 41.24
CA THR A 12 -34.99 10.04 40.07
C THR A 12 -33.55 9.60 40.06
N MET A 13 -33.23 8.61 39.20
CA MET A 13 -31.85 8.29 38.88
C MET A 13 -31.26 9.39 37.99
N PHE A 14 -30.35 10.18 38.54
CA PHE A 14 -29.46 11.02 37.74
C PHE A 14 -28.45 10.11 37.06
N ALA A 15 -28.66 9.80 35.76
CA ALA A 15 -27.64 9.24 34.92
C ALA A 15 -26.64 10.35 34.60
N CYS A 16 -25.47 10.30 35.23
CA CYS A 16 -24.34 11.13 34.88
C CYS A 16 -23.72 10.56 33.57
N SER A 17 -24.18 11.07 32.43
CA SER A 17 -23.47 10.85 31.15
C SER A 17 -22.17 11.68 31.20
N LYS A 18 -21.04 11.02 31.42
CA LYS A 18 -19.76 11.62 31.06
C LYS A 18 -19.73 11.74 29.53
N ASP A 19 -20.00 12.93 29.04
CA ASP A 19 -19.61 13.35 27.72
C ASP A 19 -18.09 13.23 27.63
N LEU A 20 -17.61 12.12 27.08
CA LEU A 20 -16.25 12.05 26.56
C LEU A 20 -16.24 12.87 25.27
N GLY A 21 -16.13 14.16 25.40
CA GLY A 21 -15.92 15.11 24.30
C GLY A 21 -14.56 14.84 23.64
N GLY A 22 -14.47 13.73 22.91
CA GLY A 22 -13.43 13.56 21.90
C GLY A 22 -13.76 14.50 20.77
N GLU A 23 -12.89 15.46 20.51
CA GLU A 23 -12.94 16.33 19.34
C GLU A 23 -13.01 15.42 18.10
N VAL A 24 -14.18 15.31 17.48
CA VAL A 24 -14.36 14.57 16.24
C VAL A 24 -13.73 15.42 15.15
N THR A 25 -12.48 15.16 14.82
CA THR A 25 -11.83 15.78 13.67
C THR A 25 -12.69 15.53 12.43
N PRO A 26 -13.10 16.57 11.70
CA PRO A 26 -13.95 16.40 10.53
C PRO A 26 -13.26 15.47 9.51
N ILE A 27 -13.97 14.44 9.06
CA ILE A 27 -13.46 13.54 8.01
C ILE A 27 -13.46 14.33 6.71
N ASN A 28 -12.27 14.60 6.17
CA ASN A 28 -12.13 15.25 4.87
C ASN A 28 -12.36 14.21 3.76
N VAL A 29 -13.56 14.21 3.18
CA VAL A 29 -13.91 13.38 2.01
C VAL A 29 -13.93 14.27 0.79
N PRO A 30 -13.15 13.97 -0.27
CA PRO A 30 -13.18 14.73 -1.51
C PRO A 30 -14.58 14.80 -2.13
N SER A 31 -14.94 15.92 -2.70
CA SER A 31 -16.19 16.07 -3.45
C SER A 31 -16.15 15.32 -4.79
N SER A 32 -14.97 15.26 -5.42
CA SER A 32 -14.72 14.44 -6.62
C SER A 32 -14.33 13.03 -6.20
N THR A 33 -14.78 12.02 -6.94
CA THR A 33 -14.32 10.64 -6.81
C THR A 33 -13.07 10.34 -7.63
N THR A 34 -12.55 11.29 -8.37
CA THR A 34 -11.29 11.16 -9.13
C THR A 34 -10.15 11.75 -8.33
N LEU A 35 -9.14 10.93 -8.07
CA LEU A 35 -7.88 11.32 -7.46
C LEU A 35 -6.89 11.65 -8.57
N THR A 36 -6.25 12.82 -8.50
CA THR A 36 -5.25 13.27 -9.47
C THR A 36 -4.24 14.21 -8.80
N GLY A 37 -3.00 14.20 -9.26
CA GLY A 37 -1.94 15.08 -8.77
C GLY A 37 -1.61 14.87 -7.28
N ASN A 38 -1.48 15.97 -6.52
CA ASN A 38 -0.98 15.92 -5.15
C ASN A 38 -2.11 15.95 -4.11
N ILE A 39 -2.09 15.01 -3.18
CA ILE A 39 -2.89 14.98 -1.95
C ILE A 39 -2.01 15.59 -0.84
N THR A 40 -2.29 16.83 -0.47
CA THR A 40 -1.46 17.62 0.46
C THR A 40 -2.04 17.71 1.88
N ALA A 41 -3.18 17.08 2.15
CA ALA A 41 -3.84 17.06 3.44
C ALA A 41 -4.44 15.67 3.71
N THR A 42 -4.77 15.40 4.97
CA THR A 42 -5.47 14.15 5.32
C THR A 42 -6.77 14.03 4.54
N THR A 43 -6.88 12.97 3.77
CA THR A 43 -7.97 12.70 2.84
C THR A 43 -8.54 11.32 3.09
N THR A 44 -9.86 11.18 3.11
CA THR A 44 -10.53 9.90 3.36
C THR A 44 -11.31 9.43 2.14
N LEU A 45 -11.06 8.19 1.72
CA LEU A 45 -11.83 7.50 0.68
C LEU A 45 -12.86 6.59 1.36
N THR A 46 -14.12 6.83 1.07
CA THR A 46 -15.24 6.10 1.67
C THR A 46 -15.68 4.93 0.81
N SER A 47 -16.24 3.89 1.40
CA SER A 47 -16.64 2.67 0.68
C SER A 47 -18.02 2.74 0.02
N ASP A 48 -18.73 3.86 0.15
CA ASP A 48 -20.02 4.11 -0.50
C ASP A 48 -19.91 4.57 -1.95
N LYS A 49 -18.67 4.77 -2.44
CA LYS A 49 -18.35 5.23 -3.81
C LYS A 49 -17.23 4.39 -4.41
N GLU A 50 -17.20 4.33 -5.73
CA GLU A 50 -16.00 3.91 -6.46
C GLU A 50 -15.10 5.12 -6.70
N TRP A 51 -13.80 4.95 -6.50
CA TRP A 51 -12.79 5.97 -6.71
C TRP A 51 -12.00 5.69 -7.98
N VAL A 52 -11.56 6.73 -8.65
CA VAL A 52 -10.73 6.64 -9.86
C VAL A 52 -9.37 7.27 -9.58
N LEU A 53 -8.31 6.50 -9.80
CA LEU A 53 -6.92 6.97 -9.79
C LEU A 53 -6.56 7.38 -11.21
N LYS A 54 -6.30 8.68 -11.44
CA LYS A 54 -6.01 9.22 -12.77
C LYS A 54 -4.61 9.81 -12.82
N GLY A 55 -3.75 9.23 -13.66
CA GLY A 55 -2.34 9.59 -13.74
C GLY A 55 -1.59 9.28 -12.44
N TYR A 56 -0.46 9.93 -12.23
CA TYR A 56 0.30 9.80 -11.00
C TYR A 56 -0.32 10.63 -9.88
N VAL A 57 -0.65 9.95 -8.77
CA VAL A 57 -1.22 10.57 -7.57
C VAL A 57 -0.22 10.46 -6.43
N TYR A 58 0.15 11.59 -5.85
CA TYR A 58 1.15 11.66 -4.78
C TYR A 58 0.52 12.08 -3.47
N VAL A 59 0.66 11.27 -2.44
CA VAL A 59 0.37 11.69 -1.05
C VAL A 59 1.65 12.30 -0.51
N THR A 60 1.64 13.62 -0.29
CA THR A 60 2.85 14.39 -0.02
C THR A 60 3.21 14.41 1.47
N ASP A 61 4.46 14.76 1.79
CA ASP A 61 4.97 14.83 3.18
C ASP A 61 3.98 15.52 4.12
N GLY A 62 3.71 14.90 5.25
CA GLY A 62 2.74 15.34 6.25
C GLY A 62 1.27 15.01 5.95
N ALA A 63 0.92 14.61 4.72
CA ALA A 63 -0.43 14.20 4.38
C ALA A 63 -0.70 12.73 4.74
N LYS A 64 -1.99 12.39 4.84
CA LYS A 64 -2.44 11.02 5.11
C LYS A 64 -3.61 10.64 4.20
N LEU A 65 -3.49 9.51 3.52
CA LEU A 65 -4.58 8.91 2.75
C LEU A 65 -5.21 7.79 3.57
N ILE A 66 -6.46 7.98 4.00
CA ILE A 66 -7.24 7.01 4.77
C ILE A 66 -8.22 6.35 3.83
N ILE A 67 -8.24 5.02 3.79
CA ILE A 67 -9.11 4.24 2.90
C ILE A 67 -9.96 3.30 3.76
N GLN A 68 -11.26 3.46 3.70
CA GLN A 68 -12.20 2.65 4.48
C GLN A 68 -12.26 1.20 3.99
N PRO A 69 -12.53 0.22 4.88
CA PRO A 69 -12.73 -1.18 4.50
C PRO A 69 -13.80 -1.35 3.42
N GLY A 70 -13.49 -2.10 2.36
CA GLY A 70 -14.40 -2.37 1.24
C GLY A 70 -14.39 -1.31 0.14
N THR A 71 -13.52 -0.31 0.22
CA THR A 71 -13.37 0.70 -0.84
C THR A 71 -12.77 0.06 -2.10
N ILE A 72 -13.30 0.45 -3.25
CA ILE A 72 -12.77 0.08 -4.57
C ILE A 72 -12.17 1.31 -5.23
N ILE A 73 -10.91 1.20 -5.66
CA ILE A 73 -10.17 2.22 -6.39
C ILE A 73 -9.83 1.65 -7.76
N LYS A 74 -10.33 2.26 -8.83
CA LYS A 74 -10.06 1.86 -10.21
C LYS A 74 -9.05 2.80 -10.85
N SER A 75 -8.15 2.29 -11.66
CA SER A 75 -7.26 3.14 -12.47
C SER A 75 -8.02 3.79 -13.62
N ASP A 76 -7.64 5.02 -13.99
CA ASP A 76 -8.02 5.59 -15.28
C ASP A 76 -7.25 4.88 -16.40
N ILE A 77 -7.94 4.49 -17.47
CA ILE A 77 -7.33 3.72 -18.56
C ILE A 77 -6.64 4.64 -19.58
N SER A 78 -7.09 5.88 -19.69
CA SER A 78 -6.52 6.84 -20.63
C SER A 78 -5.28 7.55 -20.09
N GLU A 79 -5.27 7.79 -18.78
CA GLU A 79 -4.13 8.39 -18.07
C GLU A 79 -3.64 7.41 -16.99
N LYS A 80 -2.98 6.37 -17.45
CA LYS A 80 -2.36 5.37 -16.58
C LYS A 80 -1.35 6.03 -15.64
N GLY A 81 -1.24 5.54 -14.42
CA GLY A 81 -0.33 6.08 -13.44
C GLY A 81 -0.26 5.18 -12.21
N ALA A 82 0.24 5.72 -11.10
CA ALA A 82 0.45 5.02 -9.86
C ALA A 82 0.02 5.85 -8.66
N LEU A 83 -0.24 5.19 -7.54
CA LEU A 83 -0.38 5.85 -6.24
C LEU A 83 0.98 5.86 -5.53
N CYS A 84 1.53 7.04 -5.30
CA CYS A 84 2.80 7.21 -4.59
C CYS A 84 2.56 7.84 -3.21
N ILE A 85 3.03 7.16 -2.18
CA ILE A 85 3.10 7.69 -0.80
C ILE A 85 4.51 8.19 -0.60
N GLU A 86 4.70 9.51 -0.57
CA GLU A 86 6.03 10.13 -0.42
C GLU A 86 6.59 9.96 0.99
N ARG A 87 7.89 10.16 1.14
CA ARG A 87 8.56 10.16 2.45
C ARG A 87 7.87 11.13 3.42
N GLY A 88 7.46 10.61 4.59
CA GLY A 88 6.76 11.40 5.63
C GLY A 88 5.26 11.52 5.42
N ALA A 89 4.72 11.04 4.31
CA ALA A 89 3.30 10.79 4.15
C ALA A 89 2.90 9.43 4.73
N GLN A 90 1.61 9.18 4.84
CA GLN A 90 1.09 7.89 5.30
C GLN A 90 -0.11 7.43 4.47
N ILE A 91 -0.18 6.12 4.25
CA ILE A 91 -1.40 5.44 3.82
C ILE A 91 -1.99 4.66 4.99
N VAL A 92 -3.29 4.77 5.22
CA VAL A 92 -4.02 3.96 6.20
C VAL A 92 -5.11 3.21 5.44
N ALA A 93 -4.74 2.08 4.88
CA ALA A 93 -5.59 1.17 4.12
C ALA A 93 -5.80 -0.09 4.95
N GLU A 94 -6.66 -0.02 5.96
CA GLU A 94 -6.94 -1.12 6.87
C GLU A 94 -8.29 -1.76 6.54
N GLY A 95 -8.27 -2.66 5.54
CA GLY A 95 -9.40 -3.50 5.19
C GLY A 95 -9.65 -4.63 6.19
N THR A 96 -10.57 -5.52 5.86
CA THR A 96 -10.82 -6.76 6.61
C THR A 96 -10.98 -7.92 5.64
N ALA A 97 -10.90 -9.15 6.11
CA ALA A 97 -11.14 -10.33 5.26
C ALA A 97 -12.52 -10.30 4.58
N ALA A 98 -13.56 -9.78 5.24
CA ALA A 98 -14.89 -9.64 4.69
C ALA A 98 -15.09 -8.39 3.82
N LYS A 99 -14.24 -7.38 3.99
CA LYS A 99 -14.30 -6.09 3.27
C LYS A 99 -12.87 -5.65 2.89
N PRO A 100 -12.20 -6.36 1.97
CA PRO A 100 -10.88 -5.95 1.50
C PRO A 100 -10.97 -4.61 0.76
N ILE A 101 -9.87 -3.87 0.76
CA ILE A 101 -9.69 -2.70 -0.08
C ILE A 101 -9.12 -3.20 -1.42
N ILE A 102 -9.68 -2.74 -2.54
CA ILE A 102 -9.31 -3.25 -3.86
C ILE A 102 -8.84 -2.10 -4.74
N PHE A 103 -7.60 -2.20 -5.20
CA PHE A 103 -7.06 -1.40 -6.29
C PHE A 103 -7.05 -2.25 -7.55
N THR A 104 -7.65 -1.77 -8.64
CA THR A 104 -7.83 -2.59 -9.84
C THR A 104 -7.89 -1.74 -11.11
N SER A 105 -7.82 -2.42 -12.25
CA SER A 105 -8.03 -1.80 -13.57
C SER A 105 -9.42 -1.18 -13.72
N GLY A 106 -9.48 -0.03 -14.38
CA GLY A 106 -10.74 0.62 -14.79
C GLY A 106 -11.47 -0.06 -15.94
N ARG A 107 -10.84 -1.05 -16.60
CA ARG A 107 -11.50 -1.83 -17.64
C ARG A 107 -12.65 -2.66 -17.09
N PRO A 108 -13.65 -3.00 -17.92
CA PRO A 108 -14.67 -3.97 -17.55
C PRO A 108 -14.09 -5.30 -17.10
N ALA A 109 -14.82 -6.02 -16.25
CA ALA A 109 -14.44 -7.38 -15.85
C ALA A 109 -14.35 -8.29 -17.09
N GLY A 110 -13.27 -9.05 -17.20
CA GLY A 110 -12.98 -9.89 -18.37
C GLY A 110 -12.16 -9.22 -19.47
N GLU A 111 -11.95 -7.88 -19.39
CA GLU A 111 -11.12 -7.13 -20.32
C GLU A 111 -9.85 -6.56 -19.68
N ARG A 112 -9.67 -6.80 -18.37
CA ARG A 112 -8.54 -6.33 -17.60
C ARG A 112 -7.29 -7.08 -17.98
N THR A 113 -6.17 -6.36 -18.09
CA THR A 113 -4.87 -6.93 -18.46
C THR A 113 -3.79 -6.46 -17.49
N PRO A 114 -2.77 -7.28 -17.21
CA PRO A 114 -1.58 -6.85 -16.50
C PRO A 114 -1.01 -5.57 -17.13
N GLY A 115 -0.49 -4.65 -16.32
CA GLY A 115 0.02 -3.36 -16.79
C GLY A 115 -1.06 -2.35 -17.19
N ASP A 116 -2.30 -2.53 -16.79
CA ASP A 116 -3.34 -1.51 -16.99
C ASP A 116 -3.08 -0.23 -16.20
N TRP A 117 -2.27 -0.32 -15.13
CA TRP A 117 -1.83 0.81 -14.31
C TRP A 117 -0.50 0.51 -13.60
N GLY A 118 0.09 1.51 -12.93
CA GLY A 118 1.38 1.36 -12.29
C GLY A 118 1.37 0.42 -11.09
N GLY A 119 0.61 0.78 -10.07
CA GLY A 119 0.64 0.09 -8.79
C GLY A 119 0.68 1.06 -7.62
N ILE A 120 1.08 0.56 -6.45
CA ILE A 120 1.25 1.34 -5.23
C ILE A 120 2.74 1.43 -4.90
N VAL A 121 3.24 2.65 -4.75
CA VAL A 121 4.62 2.94 -4.37
C VAL A 121 4.61 3.61 -3.00
N ILE A 122 5.34 3.04 -2.03
CA ILE A 122 5.49 3.59 -0.68
C ILE A 122 6.96 3.92 -0.45
N LEU A 123 7.24 5.19 -0.17
CA LEU A 123 8.58 5.71 0.02
C LEU A 123 8.80 6.11 1.47
N GLY A 124 9.76 5.47 2.13
CA GLY A 124 10.10 5.70 3.52
C GLY A 124 11.46 6.36 3.71
N ARG A 125 11.83 6.53 4.98
CA ARG A 125 13.08 7.17 5.44
C ARG A 125 14.06 6.20 6.06
N ALA A 126 13.86 4.89 5.89
CA ALA A 126 14.79 3.89 6.38
C ALA A 126 16.04 3.79 5.48
N LYS A 127 17.09 3.22 6.03
CA LYS A 127 18.39 3.15 5.38
C LYS A 127 18.37 2.21 4.17
N THR A 128 19.05 2.63 3.10
CA THR A 128 19.40 1.81 1.94
C THR A 128 20.91 1.70 1.83
N ASN A 129 21.41 0.86 0.94
CA ASN A 129 22.87 0.79 0.64
C ASN A 129 23.34 1.82 -0.41
N ARG A 130 22.46 2.74 -0.80
CA ARG A 130 22.81 3.77 -1.79
C ARG A 130 23.48 4.97 -1.12
N THR A 131 24.49 5.52 -1.74
CA THR A 131 25.24 6.69 -1.24
C THR A 131 24.55 8.01 -1.51
N SER A 132 23.63 8.03 -2.48
CA SER A 132 22.74 9.16 -2.81
C SER A 132 21.30 8.75 -2.54
N GLU A 133 20.40 9.73 -2.42
CA GLU A 133 18.97 9.43 -2.34
C GLU A 133 18.48 8.84 -3.66
N PRO A 134 18.16 7.53 -3.70
CA PRO A 134 17.66 6.89 -4.91
C PRO A 134 16.24 7.35 -5.23
N THR A 135 15.87 7.17 -6.50
CA THR A 135 14.48 7.35 -6.97
C THR A 135 13.97 6.04 -7.53
N ILE A 136 12.68 5.79 -7.38
CA ILE A 136 12.01 4.66 -8.03
C ILE A 136 11.92 4.95 -9.54
N GLU A 137 12.07 3.94 -10.33
CA GLU A 137 11.84 3.94 -11.77
C GLU A 137 10.37 4.17 -12.15
N GLY A 138 9.99 3.92 -13.39
CA GLY A 138 8.62 4.11 -13.86
C GLY A 138 8.12 5.54 -13.84
N GLY A 139 9.02 6.54 -13.81
CA GLY A 139 8.65 7.95 -13.86
C GLY A 139 8.08 8.53 -12.56
N ILE A 140 8.18 7.82 -11.44
CA ILE A 140 7.72 8.29 -10.12
C ILE A 140 8.41 9.60 -9.72
N GLY A 141 9.73 9.75 -9.99
CA GLY A 141 10.47 10.99 -9.79
C GLY A 141 10.50 11.49 -8.33
N ARG A 142 10.42 10.58 -7.38
CA ARG A 142 10.46 10.85 -5.94
C ARG A 142 11.56 10.04 -5.28
N ALA A 143 12.33 10.71 -4.43
CA ALA A 143 13.41 10.07 -3.71
C ALA A 143 12.91 9.31 -2.48
N PHE A 144 13.65 8.24 -2.11
CA PHE A 144 13.40 7.46 -0.91
C PHE A 144 14.67 7.22 -0.11
N GLY A 145 14.54 6.56 1.03
CA GLY A 145 15.65 6.27 1.93
C GLY A 145 15.97 7.43 2.89
N GLY A 146 16.87 7.17 3.78
CA GLY A 146 17.30 8.07 4.86
C GLY A 146 18.08 7.34 5.93
N THR A 147 17.82 7.64 7.20
CA THR A 147 18.54 7.05 8.36
C THR A 147 17.60 6.55 9.45
N ASN A 148 16.28 6.56 9.22
CA ASN A 148 15.30 6.18 10.23
C ASN A 148 14.73 4.78 9.94
N ASP A 149 15.39 3.74 10.42
CA ASP A 149 14.94 2.35 10.25
C ASP A 149 13.59 2.04 10.96
N LEU A 150 13.11 2.93 11.83
CA LEU A 150 11.80 2.85 12.48
C LEU A 150 10.72 3.70 11.79
N ASP A 151 11.01 4.20 10.59
CA ASP A 151 10.06 5.02 9.82
C ASP A 151 8.70 4.33 9.68
N ASN A 152 7.65 5.15 9.60
CA ASN A 152 6.27 4.67 9.56
C ASN A 152 5.52 5.36 8.40
N SER A 153 5.36 4.63 7.32
CA SER A 153 4.58 5.06 6.14
C SER A 153 3.09 4.65 6.23
N GLY A 154 2.65 4.07 7.35
CA GLY A 154 1.24 3.75 7.61
C GLY A 154 0.91 2.26 7.68
N ILE A 155 -0.27 1.90 7.18
CA ILE A 155 -0.83 0.55 7.28
C ILE A 155 -1.39 0.13 5.92
N LEU A 156 -0.97 -1.03 5.44
CA LEU A 156 -1.54 -1.72 4.29
C LEU A 156 -1.98 -3.11 4.76
N LYS A 157 -3.31 -3.31 4.93
CA LYS A 157 -3.85 -4.54 5.50
C LYS A 157 -5.14 -4.95 4.83
N TYR A 158 -5.24 -6.23 4.44
CA TYR A 158 -6.33 -6.76 3.62
C TYR A 158 -6.56 -5.91 2.37
N VAL A 159 -5.51 -5.72 1.60
CA VAL A 159 -5.51 -4.97 0.35
C VAL A 159 -5.25 -5.92 -0.82
N ARG A 160 -5.97 -5.73 -1.91
CA ARG A 160 -5.74 -6.40 -3.18
C ARG A 160 -5.29 -5.39 -4.23
N ILE A 161 -4.23 -5.72 -4.96
CA ILE A 161 -3.66 -4.93 -6.04
C ILE A 161 -3.73 -5.79 -7.29
N GLU A 162 -4.53 -5.39 -8.26
CA GLU A 162 -4.87 -6.21 -9.41
C GLU A 162 -4.49 -5.51 -10.72
N TYR A 163 -3.86 -6.24 -11.64
CA TYR A 163 -3.53 -5.80 -13.01
C TYR A 163 -2.59 -4.58 -13.07
N ALA A 164 -1.70 -4.47 -12.11
CA ALA A 164 -0.67 -3.44 -12.03
C ALA A 164 0.58 -3.81 -12.85
N GLY A 165 1.68 -3.07 -12.69
CA GLY A 165 2.95 -3.39 -13.34
C GLY A 165 3.13 -2.71 -14.69
N ILE A 166 2.77 -1.41 -14.83
CA ILE A 166 2.90 -0.74 -16.11
C ILE A 166 4.37 -0.53 -16.47
N ALA A 167 4.75 -0.90 -17.69
CA ALA A 167 5.94 -0.40 -18.33
C ALA A 167 5.74 1.08 -18.71
N ALA A 168 6.19 1.98 -17.84
CA ALA A 168 6.08 3.42 -18.08
C ALA A 168 7.00 3.90 -19.21
N MET A 169 8.18 3.27 -19.32
CA MET A 169 9.16 3.39 -20.40
C MET A 169 9.85 2.03 -20.61
N PRO A 170 10.53 1.78 -21.72
CA PRO A 170 11.32 0.57 -21.88
C PRO A 170 12.34 0.40 -20.74
N ASN A 171 12.35 -0.74 -20.09
CA ASN A 171 13.17 -1.07 -18.91
C ASN A 171 12.98 -0.07 -17.76
N SER A 172 11.75 0.34 -17.51
CA SER A 172 11.38 1.24 -16.41
C SER A 172 9.92 0.99 -16.08
N GLU A 173 9.69 -0.13 -15.48
CA GLU A 173 8.41 -0.65 -15.06
C GLU A 173 8.07 -0.14 -13.64
N ILE A 174 6.84 -0.31 -13.22
CA ILE A 174 6.40 -0.08 -11.84
C ILE A 174 5.78 -1.38 -11.35
N ASN A 175 6.25 -1.88 -10.23
CA ASN A 175 5.75 -3.11 -9.62
C ASN A 175 4.33 -2.97 -9.07
N ALA A 176 3.65 -4.07 -8.77
CA ALA A 176 2.34 -3.98 -8.16
C ALA A 176 2.40 -3.31 -6.78
N LEU A 177 3.36 -3.68 -5.93
CA LEU A 177 3.69 -2.98 -4.69
C LEU A 177 5.19 -2.76 -4.58
N THR A 178 5.61 -1.49 -4.68
CA THR A 178 6.99 -1.06 -4.49
C THR A 178 7.19 -0.44 -3.11
N LEU A 179 8.20 -0.88 -2.36
CA LEU A 179 8.54 -0.42 -1.02
C LEU A 179 9.97 0.15 -0.98
N GLY A 180 10.12 1.46 -1.21
CA GLY A 180 11.42 2.13 -1.23
C GLY A 180 11.82 2.67 0.15
N GLY A 181 12.84 2.10 0.82
CA GLY A 181 13.33 2.57 2.11
C GLY A 181 12.28 2.60 3.21
N VAL A 182 11.32 1.70 3.19
CA VAL A 182 10.24 1.65 4.17
C VAL A 182 10.73 1.07 5.49
N GLY A 183 10.40 1.74 6.60
CA GLY A 183 10.86 1.37 7.94
C GLY A 183 9.94 0.41 8.68
N SER A 184 10.48 -0.20 9.74
CA SER A 184 9.80 -1.24 10.54
C SER A 184 8.59 -0.75 11.34
N GLY A 185 8.35 0.56 11.40
CA GLY A 185 7.11 1.13 11.96
C GLY A 185 5.89 0.99 11.05
N THR A 186 6.09 0.62 9.78
CA THR A 186 5.03 0.41 8.79
C THR A 186 4.44 -1.00 8.90
N THR A 187 3.12 -1.12 8.75
CA THR A 187 2.42 -2.42 8.76
C THR A 187 2.05 -2.85 7.35
N ILE A 188 2.54 -4.02 6.91
CA ILE A 188 2.19 -4.67 5.64
C ILE A 188 1.70 -6.09 5.95
N GLU A 189 0.39 -6.31 5.89
CA GLU A 189 -0.21 -7.59 6.28
C GLU A 189 -1.40 -7.97 5.39
N ASN A 190 -1.49 -9.25 5.00
CA ASN A 190 -2.60 -9.77 4.21
C ASN A 190 -2.80 -8.97 2.92
N VAL A 191 -1.72 -8.76 2.18
CA VAL A 191 -1.73 -8.07 0.88
C VAL A 191 -1.66 -9.09 -0.23
N GLN A 192 -2.49 -8.91 -1.24
CA GLN A 192 -2.56 -9.77 -2.41
C GLN A 192 -2.28 -8.97 -3.68
N THR A 193 -1.39 -9.47 -4.52
CA THR A 193 -1.19 -9.00 -5.89
C THR A 193 -1.73 -10.04 -6.87
N ILE A 194 -2.37 -9.58 -7.94
CA ILE A 194 -2.97 -10.44 -8.96
C ILE A 194 -2.65 -9.88 -10.33
N TYR A 195 -1.99 -10.67 -11.16
CA TYR A 195 -1.62 -10.34 -12.53
C TYR A 195 -0.81 -9.02 -12.62
N ALA A 196 0.34 -8.99 -11.95
CA ALA A 196 1.34 -7.94 -12.12
C ALA A 196 2.13 -8.19 -13.43
N ASN A 197 2.34 -7.13 -14.24
CA ASN A 197 3.12 -7.23 -15.47
C ASN A 197 4.62 -6.97 -15.26
N ASP A 198 5.00 -6.80 -14.06
CA ASP A 198 6.33 -6.69 -13.50
C ASP A 198 6.29 -7.41 -12.15
N ASP A 199 7.13 -7.05 -11.17
CA ASP A 199 7.11 -7.72 -9.89
C ASP A 199 5.79 -7.60 -9.13
N ALA A 200 5.51 -8.60 -8.33
CA ALA A 200 4.39 -8.55 -7.39
C ALA A 200 4.72 -7.67 -6.19
N PHE A 201 5.87 -7.90 -5.57
CA PHE A 201 6.36 -7.17 -4.38
C PHE A 201 7.84 -6.90 -4.51
N GLU A 202 8.22 -5.63 -4.58
CA GLU A 202 9.63 -5.24 -4.62
C GLU A 202 10.03 -4.35 -3.45
N PHE A 203 11.18 -4.66 -2.83
CA PHE A 203 11.69 -4.05 -1.61
C PHE A 203 13.06 -3.41 -1.85
N PHE A 204 13.09 -2.12 -2.13
CA PHE A 204 14.32 -1.34 -2.29
C PHE A 204 14.85 -0.84 -0.94
N GLY A 205 15.62 -1.64 -0.24
CA GLY A 205 16.17 -1.28 1.06
C GLY A 205 15.12 -1.17 2.17
N GLY A 206 15.54 -0.61 3.30
CA GLY A 206 14.66 -0.46 4.46
C GLY A 206 14.58 -1.69 5.36
N THR A 207 13.60 -1.67 6.27
CA THR A 207 13.48 -2.65 7.37
C THR A 207 12.03 -3.06 7.65
N VAL A 208 11.11 -2.73 6.77
CA VAL A 208 9.71 -3.08 6.95
C VAL A 208 9.53 -4.59 7.03
N ASN A 209 8.68 -5.03 7.96
CA ASN A 209 8.28 -6.43 8.01
C ASN A 209 6.94 -6.61 7.32
N ALA A 210 6.82 -7.68 6.55
CA ALA A 210 5.59 -8.03 5.85
C ALA A 210 5.16 -9.46 6.19
N LYS A 211 3.87 -9.72 6.20
CA LYS A 211 3.37 -11.08 6.44
C LYS A 211 2.08 -11.38 5.70
N ASN A 212 1.85 -12.65 5.41
CA ASN A 212 0.68 -13.14 4.70
C ASN A 212 0.54 -12.45 3.34
N LEU A 213 1.61 -12.34 2.59
CA LEU A 213 1.58 -11.84 1.23
C LEU A 213 1.19 -12.98 0.27
N TYR A 214 0.44 -12.63 -0.76
CA TYR A 214 0.04 -13.58 -1.78
C TYR A 214 0.25 -12.98 -3.18
N ALA A 215 1.21 -13.53 -3.93
CA ALA A 215 1.46 -13.20 -5.33
C ALA A 215 0.77 -14.23 -6.23
N TYR A 216 0.01 -13.78 -7.23
CA TYR A 216 -0.62 -14.66 -8.19
C TYR A 216 -0.50 -14.13 -9.62
N GLY A 217 0.13 -14.93 -10.48
CA GLY A 217 0.25 -14.62 -11.90
C GLY A 217 1.07 -13.37 -12.14
N THR A 218 2.31 -13.35 -11.65
CA THR A 218 3.29 -12.29 -11.87
C THR A 218 4.06 -12.58 -13.14
N ALA A 219 4.39 -11.56 -13.94
CA ALA A 219 5.17 -11.76 -15.16
C ALA A 219 6.64 -11.94 -14.83
N ASP A 220 7.20 -11.06 -14.00
CA ASP A 220 8.57 -11.11 -13.52
C ASP A 220 8.63 -11.74 -12.13
N ASP A 221 9.15 -11.12 -11.10
CA ASP A 221 9.38 -11.77 -9.81
C ASP A 221 8.19 -11.69 -8.85
N ASP A 222 7.99 -12.74 -8.06
CA ASP A 222 6.93 -12.71 -7.04
C ASP A 222 7.37 -11.90 -5.82
N TYR A 223 8.64 -11.99 -5.44
CA TYR A 223 9.27 -11.22 -4.36
C TYR A 223 10.69 -10.83 -4.76
N ASP A 224 10.94 -9.54 -4.97
CA ASP A 224 12.27 -9.02 -5.21
C ASP A 224 12.80 -8.16 -4.06
N PHE A 225 14.07 -8.35 -3.71
CA PHE A 225 14.74 -7.68 -2.60
C PHE A 225 16.06 -7.07 -3.06
N ASP A 226 16.17 -5.75 -2.96
CA ASP A 226 17.31 -5.01 -3.44
C ASP A 226 17.73 -3.87 -2.45
N PHE A 227 18.80 -3.16 -2.78
CA PHE A 227 19.29 -1.93 -2.14
C PHE A 227 19.47 -2.00 -0.64
N GLY A 228 19.84 -3.19 -0.09
CA GLY A 228 20.11 -3.36 1.32
C GLY A 228 18.87 -3.54 2.17
N TYR A 229 17.81 -4.16 1.64
CA TYR A 229 16.65 -4.54 2.43
C TYR A 229 16.99 -5.55 3.53
N ARG A 230 16.47 -5.34 4.75
CA ARG A 230 16.81 -6.11 5.96
C ARG A 230 15.60 -6.44 6.82
N GLY A 231 14.43 -6.45 6.24
CA GLY A 231 13.20 -6.82 6.93
C GLY A 231 12.92 -8.32 6.89
N LYS A 232 11.76 -8.68 7.40
CA LYS A 232 11.28 -10.06 7.42
C LYS A 232 9.98 -10.19 6.62
N VAL A 233 9.92 -11.19 5.74
CA VAL A 233 8.68 -11.61 5.06
C VAL A 233 8.30 -12.99 5.58
N SER A 234 7.06 -13.13 6.08
CA SER A 234 6.61 -14.37 6.72
C SER A 234 5.24 -14.83 6.24
N ASN A 235 5.02 -16.15 6.25
CA ASN A 235 3.78 -16.81 5.84
C ASN A 235 3.29 -16.34 4.46
N SER A 236 4.19 -16.19 3.50
CA SER A 236 3.90 -15.65 2.18
C SER A 236 3.86 -16.77 1.15
N VAL A 237 3.02 -16.62 0.14
CA VAL A 237 2.77 -17.64 -0.89
C VAL A 237 2.83 -16.99 -2.25
N SER A 238 3.54 -17.62 -3.19
CA SER A 238 3.45 -17.31 -4.59
C SER A 238 2.79 -18.45 -5.38
N LYS A 239 2.04 -18.08 -6.41
CA LYS A 239 1.47 -19.01 -7.35
C LYS A 239 1.58 -18.45 -8.76
N ARG A 240 2.52 -18.96 -9.51
CA ARG A 240 2.75 -18.53 -10.89
C ARG A 240 1.70 -19.12 -11.85
N ASP A 241 1.35 -18.31 -12.86
CA ASP A 241 0.58 -18.79 -14.01
C ASP A 241 1.57 -19.15 -15.11
N PRO A 242 1.71 -20.43 -15.50
CA PRO A 242 2.68 -20.85 -16.50
C PRO A 242 2.41 -20.29 -17.91
N GLN A 243 1.28 -19.70 -18.15
CA GLN A 243 0.93 -19.04 -19.41
C GLN A 243 1.18 -17.53 -19.40
N PHE A 244 1.55 -16.99 -18.24
CA PHE A 244 1.83 -15.57 -18.06
C PHE A 244 3.20 -15.40 -17.40
N VAL A 245 4.19 -15.10 -18.21
CA VAL A 245 5.58 -14.85 -17.83
C VAL A 245 6.13 -13.73 -18.71
N ASP A 246 7.11 -13.00 -18.23
CA ASP A 246 7.83 -12.07 -19.08
C ASP A 246 8.59 -12.86 -20.17
N ASN A 247 8.59 -12.31 -21.39
CA ASN A 247 9.29 -12.92 -22.52
C ASN A 247 10.78 -12.53 -22.56
N GLY A 248 11.20 -11.55 -21.79
CA GLY A 248 12.57 -11.03 -21.72
C GLY A 248 13.37 -11.67 -20.59
N ASP A 249 12.75 -11.87 -19.46
CA ASP A 249 13.33 -12.54 -18.29
C ASP A 249 12.40 -13.62 -17.78
N ALA A 250 12.95 -14.65 -17.16
CA ALA A 250 12.16 -15.83 -16.80
C ALA A 250 11.33 -15.66 -15.51
N GLY A 251 11.41 -14.56 -14.81
CA GLY A 251 10.78 -14.27 -13.54
C GLY A 251 10.91 -15.35 -12.47
N ASN A 252 11.23 -14.99 -11.26
CA ASN A 252 11.49 -15.93 -10.18
C ASN A 252 10.38 -15.93 -9.11
N GLY A 253 10.37 -16.92 -8.24
CA GLY A 253 9.60 -16.87 -7.01
C GLY A 253 10.19 -15.91 -6.00
N VAL A 254 11.52 -15.79 -6.01
CA VAL A 254 12.31 -14.85 -5.19
C VAL A 254 13.55 -14.45 -5.96
N GLU A 255 13.78 -13.16 -6.10
CA GLU A 255 15.05 -12.55 -6.48
C GLU A 255 15.65 -11.81 -5.29
N CYS A 256 16.98 -11.73 -5.21
CA CYS A 256 17.65 -11.04 -4.11
C CYS A 256 19.01 -10.55 -4.53
N ASP A 257 19.11 -9.28 -4.82
CA ASP A 257 20.33 -8.60 -5.22
C ASP A 257 20.80 -7.59 -4.17
N ASN A 258 22.08 -7.26 -4.17
CA ASN A 258 22.57 -6.14 -3.36
C ASN A 258 22.33 -4.80 -4.06
N ASP A 259 22.48 -4.81 -5.35
CA ASP A 259 22.11 -3.81 -6.36
C ASP A 259 22.36 -4.39 -7.76
N GLY A 260 21.75 -3.81 -8.79
CA GLY A 260 21.88 -4.27 -10.17
C GLY A 260 23.31 -4.29 -10.74
N THR A 261 24.34 -3.92 -9.96
CA THR A 261 25.75 -4.00 -10.33
C THR A 261 26.51 -5.07 -9.54
N GLY A 262 25.88 -5.70 -8.55
CA GLY A 262 26.51 -6.68 -7.65
C GLY A 262 27.59 -6.05 -6.76
N SER A 263 27.42 -4.80 -6.34
CA SER A 263 28.39 -4.08 -5.51
C SER A 263 28.46 -4.64 -4.08
N THR A 264 29.50 -4.23 -3.34
CA THR A 264 29.65 -4.53 -1.91
C THR A 264 29.16 -3.39 -1.01
N ALA A 265 28.24 -2.58 -1.49
CA ALA A 265 27.67 -1.47 -0.73
C ALA A 265 26.90 -1.99 0.51
N GLU A 266 27.05 -1.30 1.63
CA GLU A 266 26.41 -1.64 2.89
C GLU A 266 25.28 -0.66 3.25
N PRO A 267 24.22 -1.16 3.90
CA PRO A 267 24.01 -2.54 4.36
C PRO A 267 23.75 -3.50 3.20
N PHE A 268 24.20 -4.76 3.35
CA PHE A 268 23.86 -5.80 2.37
C PHE A 268 22.36 -6.10 2.41
N THR A 269 21.80 -6.44 1.24
CA THR A 269 20.47 -7.03 1.16
C THR A 269 20.48 -8.37 1.86
N HIS A 270 19.63 -8.50 2.87
CA HIS A 270 19.57 -9.68 3.73
C HIS A 270 18.14 -9.89 4.27
N PRO A 271 17.17 -10.25 3.38
CA PRO A 271 15.81 -10.56 3.80
C PRO A 271 15.78 -11.79 4.72
N ILE A 272 14.85 -11.79 5.66
CA ILE A 272 14.52 -12.99 6.43
C ILE A 272 13.22 -13.53 5.89
N LEU A 273 13.26 -14.73 5.28
CA LEU A 273 12.07 -15.42 4.79
C LEU A 273 11.68 -16.50 5.80
N ASP A 274 10.42 -16.51 6.25
CA ASP A 274 9.93 -17.40 7.29
C ASP A 274 8.48 -17.84 6.95
N GLY A 275 8.30 -19.08 6.53
CA GLY A 275 7.00 -19.57 6.06
C GLY A 275 6.85 -21.06 6.06
#